data_45860edcc954da87bb0a038e4947a44c
#
_entry.id   45860edcc954da87bb0a038e4947a44c
#
_cell.length_a   1.000
_cell.length_b   1.000
_cell.length_c   1.000
_cell.angle_alpha   90.00
_cell.angle_beta   90.00
_cell.angle_gamma   90.00
#
_symmetry.space_group_name_H-M   'P 1'
#
loop_
_entity.id
_entity.type
_entity.pdbx_description
1 polymer ?
#
loop_
_entity_poly.entity_id
_entity_poly.type
_entity_poly.pdbx_seq_one_letter_code
_entity_poly.pdbx_strand_id
1 'polypeptide(L)'
;LFGVLWDMVGDRDQRFEQEGYSIARAPEVVDRVWRTADEIGLGRVFRSRRGIYLTDDHIPLLEAGIHIIDVIDFDYGPNNSYWHTTADTPDKLSAASLANVGNLALALVR
;
A
#
# COMPACT_ATOMS: atom_id res chain seq x y z
N LEU A 1 -13.47 -5.14 12.74
CA LEU A 1 -12.28 -5.88 12.30
C LEU A 1 -11.94 -5.55 10.85
N PHE A 2 -10.68 -5.27 10.57
CA PHE A 2 -10.21 -4.97 9.22
C PHE A 2 -8.81 -5.55 9.00
N GLY A 3 -8.40 -5.65 7.74
CA GLY A 3 -7.08 -6.11 7.37
C GLY A 3 -6.38 -5.15 6.42
N VAL A 4 -5.06 -5.19 6.43
CA VAL A 4 -4.23 -4.46 5.48
C VAL A 4 -3.17 -5.42 4.96
N LEU A 5 -3.15 -5.61 3.65
CA LEU A 5 -2.07 -6.30 2.96
C LEU A 5 -1.01 -5.26 2.58
N TRP A 6 0.21 -5.51 3.00
CA TRP A 6 1.35 -4.65 2.69
C TRP A 6 2.21 -5.36 1.65
N ASP A 7 2.31 -4.79 0.45
CA ASP A 7 3.08 -5.39 -0.62
C ASP A 7 3.86 -4.33 -1.38
N MET A 8 5.07 -4.66 -1.81
CA MET A 8 5.95 -3.77 -2.57
C MET A 8 6.15 -2.42 -1.87
N VAL A 9 6.42 -2.45 -0.57
CA VAL A 9 6.38 -1.25 0.29
C VAL A 9 7.72 -0.59 0.53
N GLY A 10 8.81 -1.16 0.07
CA GLY A 10 10.17 -0.70 0.40
C GLY A 10 10.84 0.21 -0.62
N ASP A 11 10.16 0.58 -1.70
CA ASP A 11 10.74 1.40 -2.77
C ASP A 11 11.29 2.72 -2.22
N ARG A 12 12.51 3.10 -2.66
CA ARG A 12 13.08 4.41 -2.33
C ARG A 12 12.20 5.55 -2.76
N ASP A 13 11.54 5.42 -3.91
CA ASP A 13 10.60 6.40 -4.45
C ASP A 13 9.17 6.03 -4.09
N GLN A 14 8.95 5.68 -2.85
CA GLN A 14 7.71 5.16 -2.30
C GLN A 14 6.52 6.07 -2.55
N ARG A 15 5.47 5.51 -3.18
CA ARG A 15 4.20 6.20 -3.41
C ARG A 15 3.08 5.18 -3.42
N PHE A 16 2.02 5.45 -2.67
CA PHE A 16 0.84 4.59 -2.64
C PHE A 16 -0.37 5.37 -3.14
N GLU A 17 -1.04 4.81 -4.14
CA GLU A 17 -2.36 5.23 -4.58
C GLU A 17 -3.39 4.23 -4.06
N GLN A 18 -4.65 4.61 -4.05
CA GLN A 18 -5.71 3.76 -3.51
C GLN A 18 -6.11 2.71 -4.54
N GLU A 19 -5.79 1.46 -4.28
CA GLU A 19 -6.05 0.35 -5.18
C GLU A 19 -7.56 0.17 -5.43
N GLY A 20 -7.95 -0.14 -6.67
CA GLY A 20 -9.32 -0.09 -7.11
C GLY A 20 -10.28 -1.03 -6.40
N TYR A 21 -9.93 -2.30 -6.21
CA TYR A 21 -10.80 -3.25 -5.49
C TYR A 21 -10.92 -2.90 -4.02
N SER A 22 -9.86 -2.36 -3.42
CA SER A 22 -9.86 -1.87 -2.05
C SER A 22 -10.90 -0.76 -1.86
N ILE A 23 -10.94 0.21 -2.79
CA ILE A 23 -11.94 1.29 -2.77
C ILE A 23 -13.35 0.72 -2.95
N ALA A 24 -13.52 -0.20 -3.89
CA ALA A 24 -14.84 -0.76 -4.23
C ALA A 24 -15.41 -1.63 -3.11
N ARG A 25 -14.57 -2.40 -2.43
CA ARG A 25 -15.01 -3.45 -1.50
C ARG A 25 -14.83 -3.09 -0.03
N ALA A 26 -13.87 -2.23 0.31
CA ALA A 26 -13.58 -1.82 1.70
C ALA A 26 -13.21 -0.34 1.78
N PRO A 27 -14.07 0.57 1.30
CA PRO A 27 -13.75 2.01 1.27
C PRO A 27 -13.50 2.59 2.65
N GLU A 28 -14.16 2.08 3.68
CA GLU A 28 -13.97 2.55 5.06
C GLU A 28 -12.57 2.22 5.59
N VAL A 29 -11.97 1.11 5.14
CA VAL A 29 -10.60 0.75 5.51
C VAL A 29 -9.61 1.63 4.76
N VAL A 30 -9.84 1.88 3.48
CA VAL A 30 -9.02 2.82 2.70
C VAL A 30 -9.00 4.19 3.36
N ASP A 31 -10.18 4.71 3.71
CA ASP A 31 -10.30 6.01 4.37
C ASP A 31 -9.55 6.04 5.70
N ARG A 32 -9.69 5.01 6.52
CA ARG A 32 -9.00 4.89 7.81
C ARG A 32 -7.48 4.91 7.65
N VAL A 33 -6.95 4.13 6.70
CA VAL A 33 -5.50 4.01 6.49
C VAL A 33 -4.93 5.33 5.96
N TRP A 34 -5.57 5.92 4.95
CA TRP A 34 -5.09 7.18 4.36
C TRP A 34 -5.19 8.35 5.33
N ARG A 35 -6.25 8.42 6.12
CA ARG A 35 -6.40 9.46 7.14
C ARG A 35 -5.33 9.32 8.23
N THR A 36 -5.09 8.11 8.70
CA THR A 36 -4.04 7.85 9.70
C THR A 36 -2.67 8.21 9.15
N ALA A 37 -2.40 7.86 7.88
CA ALA A 37 -1.15 8.23 7.21
C ALA A 37 -0.95 9.75 7.17
N ASP A 38 -1.99 10.49 6.85
CA ASP A 38 -1.94 11.96 6.83
C ASP A 38 -1.65 12.52 8.23
N GLU A 39 -2.31 11.97 9.25
CA GLU A 39 -2.12 12.39 10.64
C GLU A 39 -0.67 12.23 11.14
N ILE A 40 0.03 11.21 10.66
CA ILE A 40 1.44 10.97 11.05
C ILE A 40 2.45 11.55 10.06
N GLY A 41 1.99 12.41 9.13
CA GLY A 41 2.85 13.15 8.23
C GLY A 41 3.24 12.44 6.94
N LEU A 42 2.51 11.42 6.52
CA LEU A 42 2.80 10.63 5.32
C LEU A 42 1.92 10.99 4.12
N GLY A 43 1.31 12.17 4.09
CA GLY A 43 0.40 12.58 3.03
C GLY A 43 1.05 12.66 1.65
N ARG A 44 2.37 12.85 1.57
CA ARG A 44 3.10 12.85 0.29
C ARG A 44 3.31 11.45 -0.26
N VAL A 45 3.34 10.46 0.61
CA VAL A 45 3.55 9.05 0.26
C VAL A 45 2.22 8.36 -0.02
N PHE A 46 1.24 8.60 0.83
CA PHE A 46 -0.11 8.04 0.70
C PHE A 46 -1.00 9.07 0.02
N ARG A 47 -1.07 8.99 -1.31
CA ARG A 47 -1.79 9.96 -2.14
C ARG A 47 -3.28 9.65 -2.20
N SER A 48 -4.11 10.68 -1.99
CA SER A 48 -5.58 10.57 -2.05
C SER A 48 -6.06 10.55 -3.50
N ARG A 49 -5.69 9.51 -4.24
CA ARG A 49 -6.13 9.32 -5.63
C ARG A 49 -6.29 7.85 -5.93
N ARG A 50 -7.24 7.57 -6.82
CA ARG A 50 -7.49 6.20 -7.26
C ARG A 50 -6.31 5.69 -8.09
N GLY A 51 -5.81 4.51 -7.72
CA GLY A 51 -4.87 3.75 -8.51
C GLY A 51 -5.58 2.74 -9.42
N ILE A 52 -4.81 1.79 -9.93
CA ILE A 52 -5.33 0.73 -10.79
C ILE A 52 -5.99 -0.37 -9.96
N TYR A 53 -6.76 -1.24 -10.63
CA TYR A 53 -7.28 -2.47 -10.04
C TYR A 53 -6.21 -3.55 -10.13
N LEU A 54 -5.83 -4.12 -8.99
CA LEU A 54 -4.78 -5.16 -8.92
C LEU A 54 -5.35 -6.46 -8.35
N THR A 55 -5.02 -7.57 -8.99
CA THR A 55 -5.28 -8.89 -8.43
C THR A 55 -4.08 -9.28 -7.56
N ASP A 56 -4.29 -9.33 -6.25
CA ASP A 56 -3.28 -9.64 -5.26
C ASP A 56 -3.91 -10.52 -4.17
N ASP A 57 -3.18 -10.82 -3.13
CA ASP A 57 -3.59 -11.73 -2.06
C ASP A 57 -4.78 -11.23 -1.23
N HIS A 58 -5.16 -9.95 -1.39
CA HIS A 58 -6.36 -9.42 -0.73
C HIS A 58 -7.67 -9.93 -1.36
N ILE A 59 -7.66 -10.32 -2.64
CA ILE A 59 -8.88 -10.73 -3.36
C ILE A 59 -9.58 -11.94 -2.72
N PRO A 60 -8.90 -13.07 -2.45
CA PRO A 60 -9.55 -14.20 -1.79
C PRO A 60 -10.14 -13.86 -0.42
N LEU A 61 -9.49 -12.95 0.31
CA LEU A 61 -9.95 -12.53 1.64
C LEU A 61 -11.18 -11.62 1.53
N LEU A 62 -11.22 -10.73 0.53
CA LEU A 62 -12.42 -9.94 0.24
C LEU A 62 -13.61 -10.84 -0.13
N GLU A 63 -13.37 -11.86 -0.93
CA GLU A 63 -14.39 -12.84 -1.32
C GLU A 63 -14.91 -13.62 -0.12
N ALA A 64 -14.06 -13.87 0.87
CA ALA A 64 -14.43 -14.51 2.13
C ALA A 64 -15.16 -13.57 3.11
N GLY A 65 -15.39 -12.32 2.73
CA GLY A 65 -16.12 -11.35 3.54
C GLY A 65 -15.27 -10.55 4.52
N ILE A 66 -13.94 -10.62 4.40
CA ILE A 66 -13.03 -9.85 5.23
C ILE A 66 -12.83 -8.47 4.60
N HIS A 67 -12.97 -7.40 5.39
CA HIS A 67 -12.71 -6.04 4.93
C HIS A 67 -11.20 -5.78 4.96
N ILE A 68 -10.54 -6.07 3.86
CA ILE A 68 -9.09 -5.94 3.69
C ILE A 68 -8.78 -5.06 2.48
N ILE A 69 -7.71 -4.27 2.59
CA ILE A 69 -7.22 -3.46 1.48
C ILE A 69 -5.80 -3.85 1.11
N ASP A 70 -5.42 -3.51 -0.11
CA ASP A 70 -4.06 -3.69 -0.62
C ASP A 70 -3.35 -2.34 -0.61
N VAL A 71 -2.30 -2.22 0.22
CA VAL A 71 -1.40 -1.08 0.22
C VAL A 71 -0.17 -1.50 -0.58
N ILE A 72 -0.09 -1.03 -1.81
CA ILE A 72 0.91 -1.47 -2.77
C ILE A 72 1.43 -0.30 -3.60
N ASP A 73 2.74 -0.24 -3.76
CA ASP A 73 3.40 0.67 -4.70
C ASP A 73 3.69 -0.10 -5.99
N PHE A 74 2.75 -0.09 -6.91
CA PHE A 74 2.89 -0.79 -8.19
C PHE A 74 3.47 0.13 -9.27
N ASP A 75 4.41 0.98 -8.86
CA ASP A 75 5.21 1.85 -9.74
C ASP A 75 6.68 1.73 -9.33
N TYR A 76 7.16 0.51 -9.33
CA TYR A 76 8.48 0.12 -8.84
C TYR A 76 9.49 0.23 -9.97
N GLY A 77 10.27 1.32 -9.96
CA GLY A 77 11.17 1.72 -11.05
C GLY A 77 10.42 2.37 -12.21
N PRO A 78 11.14 2.89 -13.21
CA PRO A 78 10.50 3.50 -14.39
C PRO A 78 9.55 2.53 -15.06
N ASN A 79 8.27 2.91 -15.21
CA ASN A 79 7.20 2.08 -15.79
C ASN A 79 7.07 0.71 -15.10
N ASN A 80 7.28 0.67 -13.79
CA ASN A 80 7.24 -0.57 -12.99
C ASN A 80 8.26 -1.63 -13.47
N SER A 81 9.40 -1.18 -13.99
CA SER A 81 10.37 -2.05 -14.67
C SER A 81 11.16 -2.97 -13.74
N TYR A 82 11.15 -2.72 -12.42
CA TYR A 82 11.83 -3.60 -11.46
C TYR A 82 10.96 -4.78 -11.03
N TRP A 83 9.65 -4.71 -11.28
CA TRP A 83 8.69 -5.73 -10.85
C TRP A 83 8.93 -7.06 -11.58
N HIS A 84 9.13 -8.13 -10.80
CA HIS A 84 9.37 -9.49 -11.29
C HIS A 84 10.53 -9.59 -12.31
N THR A 85 11.57 -8.80 -12.11
CA THR A 85 12.76 -8.81 -12.97
C THR A 85 14.03 -8.96 -12.14
N THR A 86 15.16 -9.22 -12.81
CA THR A 86 16.47 -9.28 -12.16
C THR A 86 16.95 -7.90 -11.68
N ALA A 87 16.26 -6.82 -12.06
CA ALA A 87 16.53 -5.48 -11.56
C ALA A 87 15.97 -5.26 -10.15
N ASP A 88 15.14 -6.15 -9.64
CA ASP A 88 14.64 -6.12 -8.27
C ASP A 88 15.74 -6.55 -7.31
N THR A 89 16.51 -5.58 -6.84
CA THR A 89 17.68 -5.78 -5.99
C THR A 89 17.57 -4.90 -4.75
N PRO A 90 18.24 -5.25 -3.62
CA PRO A 90 18.11 -4.50 -2.36
C PRO A 90 18.46 -3.02 -2.44
N ASP A 91 19.28 -2.59 -3.40
CA ASP A 91 19.63 -1.18 -3.57
C ASP A 91 18.45 -0.30 -4.01
N LYS A 92 17.36 -0.91 -4.49
CA LYS A 92 16.11 -0.20 -4.83
C LYS A 92 15.29 0.16 -3.60
N LEU A 93 15.60 -0.41 -2.44
CA LEU A 93 14.85 -0.25 -1.21
C LEU A 93 15.50 0.79 -0.30
N SER A 94 14.72 1.34 0.62
CA SER A 94 15.24 2.27 1.62
C SER A 94 14.68 1.94 3.00
N ALA A 95 15.54 2.06 4.02
CA ALA A 95 15.14 1.88 5.40
C ALA A 95 14.08 2.90 5.83
N ALA A 96 14.17 4.13 5.33
CA ALA A 96 13.20 5.19 5.61
C ALA A 96 11.81 4.82 5.06
N SER A 97 11.75 4.26 3.85
CA SER A 97 10.48 3.81 3.24
C SER A 97 9.85 2.68 4.06
N LEU A 98 10.64 1.71 4.48
CA LEU A 98 10.15 0.62 5.34
C LEU A 98 9.68 1.14 6.70
N ALA A 99 10.39 2.11 7.28
CA ALA A 99 10.00 2.73 8.56
C ALA A 99 8.66 3.48 8.45
N ASN A 100 8.39 4.15 7.33
CA ASN A 100 7.11 4.81 7.09
C ASN A 100 5.95 3.83 7.22
N VAL A 101 6.06 2.67 6.58
CA VAL A 101 5.02 1.64 6.62
C VAL A 101 4.90 1.04 8.02
N GLY A 102 6.03 0.75 8.67
CA GLY A 102 6.04 0.23 10.04
C GLY A 102 5.36 1.18 11.03
N ASN A 103 5.65 2.48 10.93
CA ASN A 103 5.05 3.50 11.79
C ASN A 103 3.54 3.62 11.54
N LEU A 104 3.11 3.55 10.29
CA LEU A 104 1.68 3.56 9.95
C LEU A 104 0.99 2.32 10.50
N ALA A 105 1.57 1.14 10.33
CA ALA A 105 1.00 -0.10 10.85
C ALA A 105 0.82 -0.03 12.38
N LEU A 106 1.81 0.50 13.10
CA LEU A 106 1.70 0.70 14.55
C LEU A 106 0.57 1.68 14.91
N ALA A 107 0.44 2.78 14.19
CA ALA A 107 -0.61 3.76 14.44
C ALA A 107 -2.01 3.17 14.23
N LEU A 108 -2.15 2.25 13.28
CA LEU A 108 -3.45 1.62 12.96
C LEU A 108 -3.91 0.64 14.04
N VAL A 109 -3.00 0.03 14.81
CA VAL A 109 -3.35 -0.96 15.84
C VAL A 109 -3.41 -0.39 17.25
N ARG A 110 -3.22 0.91 17.41
CA ARG A 110 -3.32 1.60 18.70
C ARG A 110 -4.75 1.98 19.05
#